data_4c798d6daabc5bf4b3ea068142eaacfd
#
_entry.id   4c798d6daabc5bf4b3ea068142eaacfd
#
_cell.length_a   1.000
_cell.length_b   1.000
_cell.length_c   1.000
_cell.angle_alpha   90.00
_cell.angle_beta   90.00
_cell.angle_gamma   90.00
#
_symmetry.space_group_name_H-M   'P 1'
#
loop_
_entity.id
_entity.type
_entity.pdbx_description
1 polymer ?
#
loop_
_entity_poly.entity_id
_entity_poly.type
_entity_poly.pdbx_seq_one_letter_code
_entity_poly.pdbx_strand_id
1 'polypeptide(L)'
;DKAAVETWLPVDQYVGGVTHAILHLLYSRFFTKVLFDLGMVNFNEPFSALLNQGMVLMDGSAMSKSRGNLVKLSDELAKHGVDAIRLAMIFAGPPEDDIDWADVSPSATVKFLNRAWRISQDVTSKPGVDFSNGDISLRKATHKALHDIALAVETFRFNVAVARIMELVNATRKVIDSG
;
A
#
# COMPACT_ATOMS: atom_id res chain seq x y z
N ASP A 1 4.34 4.51 -32.24
CA ASP A 1 4.34 5.98 -32.34
C ASP A 1 5.46 6.53 -31.45
N LYS A 2 6.43 7.24 -32.08
CA LYS A 2 7.62 7.77 -31.38
C LYS A 2 7.26 8.80 -30.31
N ALA A 3 6.30 9.69 -30.59
CA ALA A 3 5.88 10.72 -29.64
C ALA A 3 5.23 10.11 -28.37
N ALA A 4 4.44 9.04 -28.53
CA ALA A 4 3.87 8.33 -27.39
C ALA A 4 4.96 7.65 -26.55
N VAL A 5 5.98 7.04 -27.20
CA VAL A 5 7.10 6.41 -26.51
C VAL A 5 7.89 7.45 -25.71
N GLU A 6 8.21 8.60 -26.29
CA GLU A 6 8.95 9.67 -25.63
C GLU A 6 8.17 10.30 -24.46
N THR A 7 6.84 10.24 -24.51
CA THR A 7 5.97 10.77 -23.43
C THR A 7 5.83 9.79 -22.24
N TRP A 8 5.73 8.50 -22.53
CA TRP A 8 5.36 7.50 -21.54
C TRP A 8 6.53 6.64 -21.02
N LEU A 9 7.68 6.70 -21.66
CA LEU A 9 8.83 5.87 -21.31
C LEU A 9 10.10 6.74 -21.09
N PRO A 10 11.03 6.28 -20.24
CA PRO A 10 10.96 5.04 -19.44
C PRO A 10 9.85 5.12 -18.38
N VAL A 11 9.35 3.96 -17.94
CA VAL A 11 8.32 3.87 -16.88
C VAL A 11 8.91 4.34 -15.56
N ASP A 12 8.18 5.16 -14.81
CA ASP A 12 8.67 5.79 -13.57
C ASP A 12 8.96 4.76 -12.48
N GLN A 13 8.05 3.80 -12.27
CA GLN A 13 8.16 2.82 -11.20
C GLN A 13 7.71 1.44 -11.66
N TYR A 14 8.57 0.45 -11.50
CA TYR A 14 8.24 -0.97 -11.64
C TYR A 14 8.02 -1.59 -10.26
N VAL A 15 6.90 -2.29 -10.10
CA VAL A 15 6.55 -3.00 -8.87
C VAL A 15 6.23 -4.45 -9.21
N GLY A 16 6.93 -5.39 -8.59
CA GLY A 16 6.70 -6.81 -8.85
C GLY A 16 7.54 -7.71 -7.95
N GLY A 17 7.19 -9.00 -7.91
CA GLY A 17 7.95 -9.99 -7.15
C GLY A 17 9.36 -10.21 -7.70
N VAL A 18 10.27 -10.61 -6.84
CA VAL A 18 11.69 -10.83 -7.17
C VAL A 18 11.90 -11.84 -8.31
N THR A 19 10.97 -12.78 -8.52
CA THR A 19 11.02 -13.76 -9.61
C THR A 19 10.98 -13.13 -11.00
N HIS A 20 10.47 -11.90 -11.15
CA HIS A 20 10.50 -11.17 -12.42
C HIS A 20 11.92 -10.75 -12.85
N ALA A 21 12.91 -10.83 -11.97
CA ALA A 21 14.31 -10.61 -12.33
C ALA A 21 14.79 -11.53 -13.47
N ILE A 22 14.26 -12.75 -13.51
CA ILE A 22 14.56 -13.76 -14.56
C ILE A 22 13.41 -13.95 -15.57
N LEU A 23 12.35 -13.18 -15.46
CA LEU A 23 11.17 -13.23 -16.32
C LEU A 23 10.93 -11.87 -16.98
N HIS A 24 9.87 -11.16 -16.60
CA HIS A 24 9.45 -9.92 -17.26
C HIS A 24 10.53 -8.82 -17.23
N LEU A 25 11.22 -8.62 -16.12
CA LEU A 25 12.29 -7.63 -16.01
C LEU A 25 13.44 -7.93 -16.96
N LEU A 26 13.87 -9.20 -17.07
CA LEU A 26 14.92 -9.61 -18.00
C LEU A 26 14.53 -9.33 -19.46
N TYR A 27 13.31 -9.73 -19.86
CA TYR A 27 12.86 -9.56 -21.25
C TYR A 27 12.65 -8.08 -21.60
N SER A 28 12.03 -7.31 -20.73
CA SER A 28 11.80 -5.87 -20.98
C SER A 28 13.11 -5.11 -21.14
N ARG A 29 14.11 -5.41 -20.32
CA ARG A 29 15.45 -4.82 -20.43
C ARG A 29 16.15 -5.23 -21.73
N PHE A 30 16.09 -6.51 -22.10
CA PHE A 30 16.66 -6.99 -23.34
C PHE A 30 16.09 -6.27 -24.55
N PHE A 31 14.75 -6.21 -24.67
CA PHE A 31 14.11 -5.53 -25.80
C PHE A 31 14.39 -4.02 -25.81
N THR A 32 14.42 -3.37 -24.65
CA THR A 32 14.74 -1.94 -24.58
C THR A 32 16.15 -1.68 -25.08
N LYS A 33 17.13 -2.49 -24.70
CA LYS A 33 18.53 -2.36 -25.17
C LYS A 33 18.64 -2.58 -26.69
N VAL A 34 17.94 -3.55 -27.25
CA VAL A 34 17.89 -3.76 -28.71
C VAL A 34 17.30 -2.55 -29.42
N LEU A 35 16.17 -1.99 -28.91
CA LEU A 35 15.56 -0.80 -29.50
C LEU A 35 16.47 0.44 -29.38
N PHE A 36 17.22 0.56 -28.30
CA PHE A 36 18.21 1.61 -28.10
C PHE A 36 19.35 1.48 -29.11
N ASP A 37 19.93 0.28 -29.28
CA ASP A 37 21.02 0.02 -30.24
C ASP A 37 20.57 0.29 -31.69
N LEU A 38 19.28 0.08 -31.99
CA LEU A 38 18.69 0.39 -33.30
C LEU A 38 18.32 1.89 -33.46
N GLY A 39 18.56 2.74 -32.46
CA GLY A 39 18.23 4.17 -32.48
C GLY A 39 16.72 4.47 -32.46
N MET A 40 15.90 3.50 -32.07
CA MET A 40 14.43 3.65 -32.03
C MET A 40 13.93 4.35 -30.77
N VAL A 41 14.71 4.27 -29.68
CA VAL A 41 14.45 4.95 -28.39
C VAL A 41 15.73 5.64 -27.91
N ASN A 42 15.59 6.61 -26.99
CA ASN A 42 16.70 7.41 -26.45
C ASN A 42 17.10 7.01 -25.01
N PHE A 43 16.59 5.88 -24.51
CA PHE A 43 16.88 5.32 -23.19
C PHE A 43 17.22 3.83 -23.34
N ASN A 44 18.08 3.31 -22.45
CA ASN A 44 18.57 1.92 -22.49
C ASN A 44 18.06 1.05 -21.33
N GLU A 45 17.26 1.63 -20.43
CA GLU A 45 16.55 0.92 -19.35
C GLU A 45 15.06 1.25 -19.38
N PRO A 46 14.17 0.24 -19.28
CA PRO A 46 12.72 0.45 -19.41
C PRO A 46 12.07 1.09 -18.19
N PHE A 47 12.71 1.00 -17.01
CA PHE A 47 12.19 1.46 -15.72
C PHE A 47 13.18 2.36 -15.02
N SER A 48 12.68 3.50 -14.49
CA SER A 48 13.51 4.47 -13.75
C SER A 48 13.77 4.03 -12.31
N ALA A 49 12.79 3.35 -11.70
CA ALA A 49 12.90 2.80 -10.35
C ALA A 49 12.26 1.41 -10.26
N LEU A 50 12.76 0.60 -9.33
CA LEU A 50 12.33 -0.77 -9.11
C LEU A 50 12.03 -0.99 -7.63
N LEU A 51 10.85 -1.52 -7.34
CA LEU A 51 10.46 -2.05 -6.04
C LEU A 51 10.20 -3.55 -6.17
N ASN A 52 11.08 -4.37 -5.61
CA ASN A 52 10.86 -5.80 -5.52
C ASN A 52 9.97 -6.11 -4.31
N GLN A 53 8.84 -6.77 -4.57
CA GLN A 53 7.95 -7.24 -3.51
C GLN A 53 8.43 -8.58 -2.97
N GLY A 54 8.28 -8.75 -1.65
CA GLY A 54 8.40 -10.03 -0.97
C GLY A 54 7.30 -11.01 -1.40
N MET A 55 7.41 -12.24 -0.92
CA MET A 55 6.44 -13.29 -1.21
C MET A 55 5.35 -13.35 -0.13
N VAL A 56 4.16 -13.79 -0.53
CA VAL A 56 3.11 -14.17 0.42
C VAL A 56 3.24 -15.66 0.68
N LEU A 57 3.59 -15.99 1.92
CA LEU A 57 3.81 -17.34 2.40
C LEU A 57 2.56 -17.86 3.14
N MET A 58 2.55 -19.14 3.43
CA MET A 58 1.61 -19.78 4.37
C MET A 58 2.36 -20.77 5.22
N ASP A 59 2.38 -20.56 6.54
CA ASP A 59 3.17 -21.33 7.50
C ASP A 59 4.65 -21.42 7.12
N GLY A 60 5.25 -20.26 6.78
CA GLY A 60 6.66 -20.13 6.39
C GLY A 60 7.01 -20.71 5.03
N SER A 61 6.04 -21.14 4.24
CA SER A 61 6.27 -21.79 2.94
C SER A 61 5.53 -21.11 1.81
N ALA A 62 6.12 -21.12 0.60
CA ALA A 62 5.47 -20.62 -0.61
C ALA A 62 4.14 -21.37 -0.85
N MET A 63 3.09 -20.61 -1.12
CA MET A 63 1.77 -21.17 -1.43
C MET A 63 1.78 -21.97 -2.72
N SER A 64 1.18 -23.16 -2.70
CA SER A 64 1.08 -24.03 -3.87
C SER A 64 -0.19 -24.87 -3.82
N LYS A 65 -0.84 -25.03 -4.98
CA LYS A 65 -2.00 -25.94 -5.13
C LYS A 65 -1.64 -27.38 -4.76
N SER A 66 -0.46 -27.84 -5.18
CA SER A 66 0.01 -29.21 -4.95
C SER A 66 0.32 -29.51 -3.46
N ARG A 67 0.67 -28.48 -2.69
CA ARG A 67 0.92 -28.60 -1.24
C ARG A 67 -0.35 -28.46 -0.38
N GLY A 68 -1.46 -28.01 -1.00
CA GLY A 68 -2.71 -27.81 -0.27
C GLY A 68 -2.71 -26.58 0.68
N ASN A 69 -1.68 -25.75 0.65
CA ASN A 69 -1.55 -24.56 1.49
C ASN A 69 -1.96 -23.26 0.78
N LEU A 70 -2.65 -23.38 -0.36
CA LEU A 70 -3.09 -22.22 -1.13
C LEU A 70 -4.30 -21.55 -0.47
N VAL A 71 -4.16 -20.27 -0.14
CA VAL A 71 -5.28 -19.40 0.25
C VAL A 71 -5.90 -18.82 -1.02
N LYS A 72 -7.20 -19.05 -1.23
CA LYS A 72 -7.91 -18.51 -2.39
C LYS A 72 -8.37 -17.09 -2.09
N LEU A 73 -7.88 -16.14 -2.88
CA LEU A 73 -8.26 -14.73 -2.75
C LEU A 73 -9.78 -14.50 -2.85
N SER A 74 -10.47 -15.24 -3.73
CA SER A 74 -11.93 -15.15 -3.88
C SER A 74 -12.68 -15.43 -2.58
N ASP A 75 -12.22 -16.41 -1.80
CA ASP A 75 -12.87 -16.83 -0.56
C ASP A 75 -12.63 -15.78 0.54
N GLU A 76 -11.42 -15.23 0.63
CA GLU A 76 -11.07 -14.14 1.54
C GLU A 76 -11.83 -12.84 1.19
N LEU A 77 -11.96 -12.50 -0.10
CA LEU A 77 -12.72 -11.34 -0.54
C LEU A 77 -14.22 -11.49 -0.21
N ALA A 78 -14.79 -12.68 -0.41
CA ALA A 78 -16.18 -12.95 -0.07
C ALA A 78 -16.46 -12.84 1.44
N LYS A 79 -15.47 -13.23 2.26
CA LYS A 79 -15.59 -13.25 3.73
C LYS A 79 -15.36 -11.88 4.38
N HIS A 80 -14.39 -11.11 3.89
CA HIS A 80 -13.92 -9.90 4.56
C HIS A 80 -14.14 -8.60 3.77
N GLY A 81 -14.42 -8.71 2.48
CA GLY A 81 -14.52 -7.57 1.57
C GLY A 81 -13.16 -7.09 1.05
N VAL A 82 -13.22 -6.34 -0.04
CA VAL A 82 -12.02 -5.89 -0.78
C VAL A 82 -11.15 -4.96 0.05
N ASP A 83 -11.76 -3.96 0.70
CA ASP A 83 -11.02 -2.94 1.44
C ASP A 83 -10.26 -3.54 2.63
N ALA A 84 -10.87 -4.51 3.33
CA ALA A 84 -10.22 -5.18 4.45
C ALA A 84 -9.01 -6.01 4.02
N ILE A 85 -9.12 -6.74 2.91
CA ILE A 85 -8.00 -7.53 2.38
C ILE A 85 -6.88 -6.62 1.89
N ARG A 86 -7.19 -5.56 1.14
CA ARG A 86 -6.18 -4.59 0.68
C ARG A 86 -5.46 -3.93 1.85
N LEU A 87 -6.22 -3.49 2.86
CA LEU A 87 -5.64 -2.87 4.05
C LEU A 87 -4.77 -3.87 4.84
N ALA A 88 -5.22 -5.12 4.99
CA ALA A 88 -4.46 -6.16 5.67
C ALA A 88 -3.12 -6.41 4.98
N MET A 89 -3.09 -6.52 3.66
CA MET A 89 -1.86 -6.70 2.88
C MET A 89 -0.88 -5.53 3.04
N ILE A 90 -1.38 -4.29 2.95
CA ILE A 90 -0.53 -3.10 3.08
C ILE A 90 0.00 -2.94 4.52
N PHE A 91 -0.78 -3.37 5.52
CA PHE A 91 -0.43 -3.23 6.92
C PHE A 91 0.50 -4.34 7.43
N ALA A 92 0.52 -5.50 6.78
CA ALA A 92 1.27 -6.67 7.23
C ALA A 92 2.79 -6.43 7.37
N GLY A 93 3.38 -5.62 6.49
CA GLY A 93 4.81 -5.30 6.52
C GLY A 93 5.23 -4.34 5.42
N PRO A 94 6.52 -3.99 5.36
CA PRO A 94 7.10 -3.30 4.21
C PRO A 94 6.90 -4.15 2.94
N PRO A 95 6.71 -3.53 1.76
CA PRO A 95 6.41 -4.27 0.53
C PRO A 95 7.54 -5.21 0.08
N GLU A 96 8.78 -4.94 0.47
CA GLU A 96 9.95 -5.76 0.16
C GLU A 96 10.10 -7.01 1.03
N ASP A 97 9.42 -7.09 2.15
CA ASP A 97 9.50 -8.22 3.08
C ASP A 97 8.51 -9.33 2.71
N ASP A 98 8.86 -10.57 3.01
CA ASP A 98 7.93 -11.68 2.93
C ASP A 98 6.84 -11.54 3.99
N ILE A 99 5.61 -11.89 3.62
CA ILE A 99 4.44 -11.85 4.51
C ILE A 99 3.93 -13.27 4.71
N ASP A 100 3.84 -13.74 5.94
CA ASP A 100 3.13 -14.98 6.22
C ASP A 100 1.63 -14.70 6.40
N TRP A 101 0.81 -15.30 5.54
CA TRP A 101 -0.65 -15.12 5.61
C TRP A 101 -1.26 -15.61 6.91
N ALA A 102 -0.63 -16.60 7.57
CA ALA A 102 -1.07 -17.08 8.87
C ALA A 102 -1.06 -15.98 9.95
N ASP A 103 -0.17 -14.99 9.82
CA ASP A 103 -0.05 -13.85 10.74
C ASP A 103 -0.94 -12.67 10.37
N VAL A 104 -1.53 -12.68 9.16
CA VAL A 104 -2.39 -11.60 8.68
C VAL A 104 -3.81 -11.77 9.19
N SER A 105 -4.40 -10.70 9.75
CA SER A 105 -5.75 -10.72 10.30
C SER A 105 -6.71 -9.76 9.57
N PRO A 106 -7.32 -10.19 8.45
CA PRO A 106 -8.32 -9.37 7.76
C PRO A 106 -9.52 -9.00 8.64
N SER A 107 -9.89 -9.85 9.59
CA SER A 107 -10.97 -9.54 10.54
C SER A 107 -10.64 -8.36 11.46
N ALA A 108 -9.37 -8.15 11.80
CA ALA A 108 -8.93 -6.98 12.57
C ALA A 108 -9.04 -5.70 11.74
N THR A 109 -8.72 -5.77 10.44
CA THR A 109 -8.88 -4.63 9.54
C THR A 109 -10.34 -4.27 9.29
N VAL A 110 -11.25 -5.24 9.19
CA VAL A 110 -12.71 -5.00 9.16
C VAL A 110 -13.16 -4.20 10.40
N LYS A 111 -12.71 -4.62 11.60
CA LYS A 111 -13.04 -3.91 12.85
C LYS A 111 -12.51 -2.47 12.84
N PHE A 112 -11.31 -2.27 12.33
CA PHE A 112 -10.74 -0.92 12.19
C PHE A 112 -11.53 -0.06 11.20
N LEU A 113 -11.84 -0.56 10.01
CA LEU A 113 -12.62 0.16 9.00
C LEU A 113 -14.00 0.56 9.53
N ASN A 114 -14.69 -0.34 10.23
CA ASN A 114 -15.98 -0.04 10.86
C ASN A 114 -15.87 1.04 11.94
N ARG A 115 -14.76 1.05 12.70
CA ARG A 115 -14.51 2.08 13.71
C ARG A 115 -14.24 3.44 13.06
N ALA A 116 -13.45 3.50 12.02
CA ALA A 116 -13.19 4.72 11.25
C ALA A 116 -14.47 5.26 10.61
N TRP A 117 -15.29 4.37 10.05
CA TRP A 117 -16.59 4.73 9.50
C TRP A 117 -17.54 5.36 10.52
N ARG A 118 -17.63 4.78 11.73
CA ARG A 118 -18.46 5.33 12.82
C ARG A 118 -18.00 6.73 13.22
N ILE A 119 -16.70 6.98 13.30
CA ILE A 119 -16.17 8.32 13.60
C ILE A 119 -16.68 9.35 12.58
N SER A 120 -16.71 9.02 11.29
CA SER A 120 -17.20 9.92 10.25
C SER A 120 -18.68 10.32 10.42
N GLN A 121 -19.46 9.49 11.08
CA GLN A 121 -20.87 9.76 11.38
C GLN A 121 -21.04 10.58 12.68
N ASP A 122 -20.12 10.43 13.63
CA ASP A 122 -20.17 11.15 14.92
C ASP A 122 -19.60 12.57 14.83
N VAL A 123 -18.83 12.90 13.77
CA VAL A 123 -18.26 14.23 13.55
C VAL A 123 -19.35 15.20 13.08
N THR A 124 -19.59 16.24 13.87
CA THR A 124 -20.62 17.27 13.60
C THR A 124 -20.05 18.57 13.02
N SER A 125 -18.74 18.76 13.03
CA SER A 125 -18.08 19.94 12.49
C SER A 125 -18.22 20.03 10.97
N LYS A 126 -18.41 21.27 10.46
CA LYS A 126 -18.55 21.53 9.02
C LYS A 126 -17.26 22.12 8.47
N PRO A 127 -16.93 21.91 7.17
CA PRO A 127 -15.83 22.60 6.52
C PRO A 127 -15.95 24.13 6.65
N GLY A 128 -14.83 24.81 6.89
CA GLY A 128 -14.78 26.27 7.01
C GLY A 128 -15.17 26.84 8.37
N VAL A 129 -15.44 26.00 9.37
CA VAL A 129 -15.66 26.45 10.75
C VAL A 129 -14.34 26.89 11.37
N ASP A 130 -14.36 27.92 12.22
CA ASP A 130 -13.19 28.31 13.00
C ASP A 130 -12.85 27.21 14.02
N PHE A 131 -11.66 26.66 13.90
CA PHE A 131 -11.14 25.61 14.77
C PHE A 131 -10.31 26.14 15.95
N SER A 132 -10.34 27.47 16.22
CA SER A 132 -9.56 28.08 17.31
C SER A 132 -9.92 27.49 18.68
N ASN A 133 -11.17 27.05 18.85
CA ASN A 133 -11.70 26.46 20.09
C ASN A 133 -11.67 24.92 20.11
N GLY A 134 -11.10 24.26 19.09
CA GLY A 134 -11.01 22.81 19.02
C GLY A 134 -9.94 22.23 19.95
N ASP A 135 -9.95 20.91 20.10
CA ASP A 135 -8.93 20.21 20.90
C ASP A 135 -7.53 20.35 20.28
N ILE A 136 -6.66 21.05 21.00
CA ILE A 136 -5.29 21.36 20.57
C ILE A 136 -4.46 20.07 20.45
N SER A 137 -4.69 19.08 21.31
CA SER A 137 -3.94 17.82 21.28
C SER A 137 -4.28 17.00 20.03
N LEU A 138 -5.56 16.94 19.67
CA LEU A 138 -6.02 16.29 18.42
C LEU A 138 -5.47 17.02 17.19
N ARG A 139 -5.48 18.35 17.18
CA ARG A 139 -4.91 19.13 16.08
C ARG A 139 -3.43 18.84 15.88
N LYS A 140 -2.65 18.81 16.97
CA LYS A 140 -1.23 18.44 16.91
C LYS A 140 -1.02 17.00 16.40
N ALA A 141 -1.82 16.06 16.89
CA ALA A 141 -1.78 14.66 16.43
C ALA A 141 -2.10 14.54 14.95
N THR A 142 -3.09 15.29 14.45
CA THR A 142 -3.47 15.31 13.03
C THR A 142 -2.33 15.81 12.15
N HIS A 143 -1.74 16.97 12.49
CA HIS A 143 -0.62 17.52 11.71
C HIS A 143 0.61 16.63 11.74
N LYS A 144 0.92 16.03 12.90
CA LYS A 144 2.00 15.05 13.01
C LYS A 144 1.73 13.82 12.14
N ALA A 145 0.50 13.27 12.18
CA ALA A 145 0.14 12.12 11.37
C ALA A 145 0.25 12.44 9.87
N LEU A 146 -0.22 13.60 9.40
CA LEU A 146 -0.09 14.03 8.01
C LEU A 146 1.38 14.07 7.55
N HIS A 147 2.25 14.64 8.37
CA HIS A 147 3.69 14.68 8.07
C HIS A 147 4.31 13.27 8.00
N ASP A 148 4.09 12.46 9.03
CA ASP A 148 4.65 11.11 9.12
C ASP A 148 4.13 10.20 8.00
N ILE A 149 2.85 10.33 7.61
CA ILE A 149 2.23 9.57 6.53
C ILE A 149 2.83 9.97 5.17
N ALA A 150 3.01 11.27 4.90
CA ALA A 150 3.62 11.73 3.66
C ALA A 150 5.01 11.10 3.46
N LEU A 151 5.87 11.16 4.48
CA LEU A 151 7.20 10.54 4.44
C LEU A 151 7.13 9.01 4.26
N ALA A 152 6.18 8.36 4.93
CA ALA A 152 6.02 6.92 4.83
C ALA A 152 5.56 6.49 3.42
N VAL A 153 4.70 7.26 2.77
CA VAL A 153 4.26 7.00 1.39
C VAL A 153 5.40 7.19 0.40
N GLU A 154 6.18 8.26 0.52
CA GLU A 154 7.34 8.53 -0.35
C GLU A 154 8.41 7.42 -0.27
N THR A 155 8.51 6.75 0.88
CA THR A 155 9.50 5.69 1.12
C THR A 155 8.91 4.28 1.06
N PHE A 156 7.69 4.11 0.54
CA PHE A 156 6.95 2.84 0.47
C PHE A 156 6.71 2.16 1.83
N ARG A 157 6.80 2.88 2.95
CA ARG A 157 6.51 2.39 4.30
C ARG A 157 5.01 2.46 4.60
N PHE A 158 4.20 1.80 3.75
CA PHE A 158 2.74 1.86 3.85
C PHE A 158 2.19 1.30 5.16
N ASN A 159 2.82 0.27 5.72
CA ASN A 159 2.48 -0.28 7.03
C ASN A 159 2.60 0.76 8.15
N VAL A 160 3.63 1.61 8.09
CA VAL A 160 3.82 2.73 9.02
C VAL A 160 2.73 3.79 8.81
N ALA A 161 2.42 4.13 7.55
CA ALA A 161 1.34 5.07 7.23
C ALA A 161 0.00 4.59 7.80
N VAL A 162 -0.34 3.31 7.63
CA VAL A 162 -1.56 2.71 8.20
C VAL A 162 -1.55 2.78 9.73
N ALA A 163 -0.43 2.47 10.38
CA ALA A 163 -0.30 2.58 11.83
C ALA A 163 -0.59 4.02 12.32
N ARG A 164 -0.05 5.05 11.64
CA ARG A 164 -0.32 6.45 11.98
C ARG A 164 -1.79 6.84 11.80
N ILE A 165 -2.45 6.32 10.77
CA ILE A 165 -3.90 6.52 10.58
C ILE A 165 -4.68 5.85 11.72
N MET A 166 -4.31 4.64 12.13
CA MET A 166 -4.95 3.94 13.24
C MET A 166 -4.79 4.69 14.57
N GLU A 167 -3.60 5.24 14.84
CA GLU A 167 -3.34 6.09 16.00
C GLU A 167 -4.22 7.34 15.99
N LEU A 168 -4.32 8.02 14.83
CA LEU A 168 -5.16 9.22 14.68
C LEU A 168 -6.65 8.91 14.89
N VAL A 169 -7.15 7.80 14.33
CA VAL A 169 -8.52 7.32 14.54
C VAL A 169 -8.80 7.08 16.03
N ASN A 170 -7.85 6.48 16.76
CA ASN A 170 -7.98 6.27 18.19
C ASN A 170 -7.98 7.59 18.98
N ALA A 171 -7.11 8.54 18.62
CA ALA A 171 -7.04 9.86 19.25
C ALA A 171 -8.36 10.65 19.01
N THR A 172 -8.87 10.61 17.79
CA THR A 172 -10.14 11.26 17.44
C THR A 172 -11.31 10.67 18.24
N ARG A 173 -11.39 9.35 18.34
CA ARG A 173 -12.44 8.68 19.12
C ARG A 173 -12.39 9.10 20.59
N LYS A 174 -11.20 9.15 21.18
CA LYS A 174 -11.01 9.58 22.57
C LYS A 174 -11.53 11.00 22.81
N VAL A 175 -11.29 11.92 21.87
CA VAL A 175 -11.78 13.32 22.00
C VAL A 175 -13.31 13.36 21.87
N ILE A 176 -13.91 12.65 20.91
CA ILE A 176 -15.37 12.56 20.77
C ILE A 176 -16.03 12.02 22.05
N ASP A 177 -15.45 10.99 22.67
CA ASP A 177 -15.99 10.38 23.88
C ASP A 177 -15.79 11.22 25.15
N SER A 178 -14.86 12.17 25.13
CA SER A 178 -14.59 13.06 26.29
C SER A 178 -15.39 14.35 26.27
N GLY A 179 -16.10 14.65 25.19
CA GLY A 179 -17.05 15.67 25.06
C GLY A 179 -17.10 16.88 24.72
#